data_2bb38bc91805b57c235bf1d4c841e8de
#
_entry.id   2bb38bc91805b57c235bf1d4c841e8de
#
_cell.length_a   1.000
_cell.length_b   1.000
_cell.length_c   1.000
_cell.angle_alpha   90.00
_cell.angle_beta   90.00
_cell.angle_gamma   90.00
#
_symmetry.space_group_name_H-M   'P 1'
#
loop_
_entity.id
_entity.type
_entity.pdbx_description
1 polymer ?
#
loop_
_entity_poly.entity_id
_entity_poly.type
_entity_poly.pdbx_seq_one_letter_code
_entity_poly.pdbx_strand_id
1 'polypeptide(L)'
;VQTCALPILTTVIAVPDFLLCVGCALVIGLILAGAYMYGTRYTKSFVATLAVLPAIVCVVIMMVNGNVGAGVAVAGAFSLVRFRSVPGSAKEIGAIFLAMGTGLVAGMGYLGYAFLVAVILGGVTLLYNKVDFGAGKKAALYKTLHITIPENLDYTGVFDKILKQYTKTYEVVQVKTTNMGSLFKLTYNITLKNADEEKVLIDALRCRNGNLEISVSKQETIIGEL
;
A
#
# COMPACT_ATOMS: atom_id res chain seq x y z
N VAL A 1 -13.14 -20.73 -31.66
CA VAL A 1 -12.42 -19.51 -31.27
C VAL A 1 -10.96 -19.93 -31.14
N GLN A 2 -10.20 -19.91 -32.27
CA GLN A 2 -8.77 -20.08 -32.26
C GLN A 2 -8.17 -18.77 -31.73
N THR A 3 -7.90 -18.75 -30.44
CA THR A 3 -7.12 -17.71 -29.79
C THR A 3 -5.71 -17.70 -30.37
N CYS A 4 -5.15 -16.52 -30.61
CA CYS A 4 -3.75 -16.32 -30.96
C CYS A 4 -2.82 -16.91 -29.86
N ALA A 5 -2.72 -18.21 -29.83
CA ALA A 5 -1.65 -18.94 -29.17
C ALA A 5 -0.57 -19.13 -30.21
N LEU A 6 0.42 -18.24 -30.23
CA LEU A 6 1.65 -18.48 -30.96
C LEU A 6 2.37 -19.65 -30.27
N PRO A 7 2.55 -20.82 -30.91
CA PRO A 7 3.26 -21.92 -30.31
C PRO A 7 4.76 -21.59 -30.29
N ILE A 8 5.23 -21.08 -29.17
CA ILE A 8 6.67 -20.90 -28.90
C ILE A 8 7.24 -22.28 -28.57
N LEU A 9 7.33 -23.14 -29.57
CA LEU A 9 7.96 -24.47 -29.49
C LEU A 9 9.34 -24.51 -30.17
N THR A 10 9.88 -23.37 -30.60
CA THR A 10 11.20 -23.27 -31.16
C THR A 10 12.17 -22.62 -30.20
N THR A 11 13.35 -23.19 -30.07
CA THR A 11 14.46 -22.67 -29.25
C THR A 11 14.97 -21.29 -29.69
N VAL A 12 14.43 -20.74 -30.75
CA VAL A 12 14.75 -19.40 -31.28
C VAL A 12 13.49 -18.58 -31.34
N ILE A 13 13.40 -17.56 -30.47
CA ILE A 13 12.29 -16.60 -30.47
C ILE A 13 12.47 -15.68 -31.68
N ALA A 14 11.49 -15.64 -32.59
CA ALA A 14 11.52 -14.71 -33.70
C ALA A 14 11.40 -13.26 -33.19
N VAL A 15 12.21 -12.37 -33.75
CA VAL A 15 12.23 -10.95 -33.35
C VAL A 15 10.86 -10.28 -33.41
N PRO A 16 10.01 -10.51 -34.45
CA PRO A 16 8.69 -9.91 -34.50
C PRO A 16 7.76 -10.39 -33.38
N ASP A 17 7.82 -11.68 -33.00
CA ASP A 17 7.02 -12.22 -31.92
C ASP A 17 7.44 -11.66 -30.57
N PHE A 18 8.75 -11.48 -30.34
CA PHE A 18 9.29 -10.81 -29.17
C PHE A 18 8.77 -9.39 -29.06
N LEU A 19 8.87 -8.58 -30.12
CA LEU A 19 8.40 -7.20 -30.13
C LEU A 19 6.89 -7.09 -29.90
N LEU A 20 6.12 -8.02 -30.46
CA LEU A 20 4.68 -8.09 -30.30
C LEU A 20 4.31 -8.39 -28.82
N CYS A 21 4.94 -9.38 -28.21
CA CYS A 21 4.68 -9.72 -26.81
C CYS A 21 5.05 -8.57 -25.86
N VAL A 22 6.21 -7.94 -26.06
CA VAL A 22 6.65 -6.81 -25.25
C VAL A 22 5.75 -5.59 -25.44
N GLY A 23 5.37 -5.31 -26.70
CA GLY A 23 4.44 -4.23 -27.02
C GLY A 23 3.07 -4.41 -26.34
N CYS A 24 2.50 -5.62 -26.44
CA CYS A 24 1.25 -5.95 -25.74
C CYS A 24 1.38 -5.86 -24.22
N ALA A 25 2.49 -6.33 -23.65
CA ALA A 25 2.73 -6.23 -22.21
C ALA A 25 2.84 -4.77 -21.75
N LEU A 26 3.43 -3.87 -22.53
CA LEU A 26 3.45 -2.44 -22.25
C LEU A 26 2.04 -1.82 -22.29
N VAL A 27 1.23 -2.17 -23.28
CA VAL A 27 -0.16 -1.70 -23.38
C VAL A 27 -0.96 -2.16 -22.16
N ILE A 28 -0.82 -3.42 -21.77
CA ILE A 28 -1.45 -3.97 -20.55
C ILE A 28 -0.99 -3.19 -19.31
N GLY A 29 0.32 -2.92 -19.20
CA GLY A 29 0.89 -2.14 -18.10
C GLY A 29 0.32 -0.72 -18.02
N LEU A 30 0.15 -0.05 -19.16
CA LEU A 30 -0.48 1.28 -19.20
C LEU A 30 -1.95 1.24 -18.78
N ILE A 31 -2.71 0.21 -19.19
CA ILE A 31 -4.10 0.02 -18.76
C ILE A 31 -4.17 -0.17 -17.24
N LEU A 32 -3.32 -1.02 -16.67
CA LEU A 32 -3.28 -1.25 -15.21
C LEU A 32 -2.85 -0.01 -14.44
N ALA A 33 -1.85 0.74 -14.95
CA ALA A 33 -1.42 1.99 -14.37
C ALA A 33 -2.54 3.05 -14.39
N GLY A 34 -3.27 3.16 -15.50
CA GLY A 34 -4.43 4.04 -15.62
C GLY A 34 -5.57 3.64 -14.66
N ALA A 35 -5.84 2.35 -14.54
CA ALA A 35 -6.82 1.82 -13.59
C ALA A 35 -6.42 2.13 -12.14
N TYR A 36 -5.13 2.00 -11.81
CA TYR A 36 -4.61 2.32 -10.47
C TYR A 36 -4.72 3.81 -10.13
N MET A 37 -4.44 4.70 -11.10
CA MET A 37 -4.56 6.15 -10.92
C MET A 37 -5.98 6.60 -10.60
N TYR A 38 -6.98 5.85 -11.07
CA TYR A 38 -8.38 6.16 -10.86
C TYR A 38 -8.85 5.75 -9.45
N GLY A 39 -8.81 6.69 -8.51
CA GLY A 39 -9.35 6.50 -7.16
C GLY A 39 -8.34 6.15 -6.06
N THR A 40 -7.03 6.23 -6.33
CA THR A 40 -5.99 6.03 -5.33
C THR A 40 -5.04 7.24 -5.29
N ARG A 41 -4.54 7.60 -4.10
CA ARG A 41 -3.42 8.55 -4.00
C ARG A 41 -2.16 7.83 -4.45
N TYR A 42 -1.49 8.34 -5.48
CA TYR A 42 -0.34 7.69 -6.08
C TYR A 42 0.88 8.60 -6.14
N THR A 43 2.07 7.99 -6.16
CA THR A 43 3.33 8.65 -6.48
C THR A 43 3.66 8.45 -7.96
N LYS A 44 4.16 9.49 -8.63
CA LYS A 44 4.49 9.41 -10.07
C LYS A 44 5.45 8.27 -10.40
N SER A 45 6.44 8.03 -9.53
CA SER A 45 7.43 6.96 -9.70
C SER A 45 6.80 5.57 -9.64
N PHE A 46 5.84 5.35 -8.73
CA PHE A 46 5.14 4.07 -8.62
C PHE A 46 4.32 3.74 -9.87
N VAL A 47 3.58 4.72 -10.40
CA VAL A 47 2.77 4.54 -11.62
C VAL A 47 3.65 4.20 -12.82
N ALA A 48 4.79 4.87 -12.98
CA ALA A 48 5.74 4.58 -14.05
C ALA A 48 6.31 3.16 -13.93
N THR A 49 6.68 2.73 -12.72
CA THR A 49 7.14 1.37 -12.46
C THR A 49 6.05 0.35 -12.78
N LEU A 50 4.81 0.58 -12.35
CA LEU A 50 3.68 -0.30 -12.59
C LEU A 50 3.38 -0.47 -14.09
N ALA A 51 3.53 0.59 -14.88
CA ALA A 51 3.33 0.56 -16.32
C ALA A 51 4.37 -0.30 -17.05
N VAL A 52 5.63 -0.30 -16.60
CA VAL A 52 6.74 -1.02 -17.25
C VAL A 52 6.90 -2.44 -16.72
N LEU A 53 6.44 -2.72 -15.51
CA LEU A 53 6.64 -4.00 -14.82
C LEU A 53 6.17 -5.24 -15.63
N PRO A 54 4.98 -5.25 -16.28
CA PRO A 54 4.55 -6.39 -17.10
C PRO A 54 5.51 -6.68 -18.26
N ALA A 55 6.07 -5.64 -18.88
CA ALA A 55 7.02 -5.79 -19.97
C ALA A 55 8.34 -6.39 -19.50
N ILE A 56 8.85 -5.95 -18.35
CA ILE A 56 10.07 -6.52 -17.75
C ILE A 56 9.86 -8.01 -17.47
N VAL A 57 8.75 -8.36 -16.82
CA VAL A 57 8.44 -9.77 -16.49
C VAL A 57 8.26 -10.60 -17.76
N CYS A 58 7.57 -10.05 -18.78
CA CYS A 58 7.40 -10.69 -20.08
C CYS A 58 8.75 -11.05 -20.71
N VAL A 59 9.69 -10.10 -20.80
CA VAL A 59 11.04 -10.33 -21.34
C VAL A 59 11.77 -11.40 -20.55
N VAL A 60 11.75 -11.32 -19.22
CA VAL A 60 12.42 -12.31 -18.36
C VAL A 60 11.87 -13.72 -18.61
N ILE A 61 10.56 -13.89 -18.68
CA ILE A 61 9.92 -15.18 -18.92
C ILE A 61 10.25 -15.72 -20.31
N MET A 62 10.24 -14.86 -21.33
CA MET A 62 10.62 -15.26 -22.69
C MET A 62 12.08 -15.75 -22.76
N MET A 63 13.00 -15.10 -22.05
CA MET A 63 14.41 -15.50 -22.01
C MET A 63 14.64 -16.80 -21.21
N VAL A 64 13.79 -17.07 -20.21
CA VAL A 64 13.85 -18.29 -19.38
C VAL A 64 13.17 -19.48 -20.07
N ASN A 65 12.28 -19.24 -21.02
CA ASN A 65 11.45 -20.25 -21.65
C ASN A 65 12.32 -21.38 -22.29
N GLY A 66 12.12 -22.59 -21.81
CA GLY A 66 12.88 -23.77 -22.22
C GLY A 66 14.16 -24.07 -21.44
N ASN A 67 14.60 -23.21 -20.54
CA ASN A 67 15.79 -23.41 -19.72
C ASN A 67 15.48 -23.33 -18.20
N VAL A 68 15.30 -24.51 -17.59
CA VAL A 68 14.97 -24.60 -16.15
C VAL A 68 16.08 -23.99 -15.28
N GLY A 69 17.35 -24.11 -15.68
CA GLY A 69 18.48 -23.53 -14.96
C GLY A 69 18.43 -21.99 -14.93
N ALA A 70 18.09 -21.36 -16.05
CA ALA A 70 17.89 -19.92 -16.14
C ALA A 70 16.71 -19.48 -15.27
N GLY A 71 15.62 -20.26 -15.22
CA GLY A 71 14.47 -19.99 -14.35
C GLY A 71 14.83 -19.93 -12.88
N VAL A 72 15.60 -20.92 -12.40
CA VAL A 72 16.09 -20.96 -11.01
C VAL A 72 17.04 -19.79 -10.71
N ALA A 73 17.94 -19.46 -11.64
CA ALA A 73 18.86 -18.34 -11.47
C ALA A 73 18.12 -16.99 -11.37
N VAL A 74 17.10 -16.77 -12.20
CA VAL A 74 16.26 -15.56 -12.16
C VAL A 74 15.46 -15.50 -10.86
N ALA A 75 14.84 -16.62 -10.43
CA ALA A 75 14.12 -16.66 -9.15
C ALA A 75 15.05 -16.36 -7.97
N GLY A 76 16.28 -16.89 -7.99
CA GLY A 76 17.32 -16.57 -7.01
C GLY A 76 17.71 -15.10 -7.01
N ALA A 77 17.91 -14.51 -8.19
CA ALA A 77 18.21 -13.09 -8.32
C ALA A 77 17.09 -12.19 -7.77
N PHE A 78 15.83 -12.50 -8.06
CA PHE A 78 14.68 -11.77 -7.52
C PHE A 78 14.56 -11.91 -6.00
N SER A 79 14.92 -13.05 -5.43
CA SER A 79 14.91 -13.24 -3.96
C SER A 79 15.94 -12.37 -3.24
N LEU A 80 17.05 -12.00 -3.94
CA LEU A 80 18.07 -11.10 -3.40
C LEU A 80 17.65 -9.61 -3.46
N VAL A 81 16.67 -9.28 -4.29
CA VAL A 81 16.11 -7.92 -4.35
C VAL A 81 15.27 -7.68 -3.10
N ARG A 82 15.95 -7.33 -2.03
CA ARG A 82 15.30 -6.93 -0.78
C ARG A 82 14.70 -5.54 -0.98
N PHE A 83 13.38 -5.45 -1.01
CA PHE A 83 12.69 -4.17 -0.93
C PHE A 83 12.99 -3.52 0.42
N ARG A 84 14.01 -2.69 0.45
CA ARG A 84 14.51 -2.03 1.67
C ARG A 84 13.71 -0.77 2.03
N SER A 85 12.72 -0.44 1.24
CA SER A 85 11.82 0.70 1.45
C SER A 85 10.59 0.26 2.25
N VAL A 86 10.04 1.23 2.99
CA VAL A 86 8.78 1.12 3.73
C VAL A 86 7.79 0.24 2.96
N PRO A 87 7.22 -0.79 3.57
CA PRO A 87 6.25 -1.63 2.89
C PRO A 87 5.14 -0.74 2.33
N GLY A 88 4.97 -0.77 1.00
CA GLY A 88 3.93 -0.04 0.31
C GLY A 88 2.56 -0.44 0.87
N SER A 89 1.55 0.38 0.66
CA SER A 89 0.19 0.03 1.06
C SER A 89 -0.20 -1.33 0.47
N ALA A 90 -1.08 -2.09 1.15
CA ALA A 90 -1.57 -3.37 0.65
C ALA A 90 -2.12 -3.27 -0.78
N LYS A 91 -2.66 -2.12 -1.16
CA LYS A 91 -3.13 -1.81 -2.52
C LYS A 91 -1.98 -1.76 -3.54
N GLU A 92 -0.85 -1.18 -3.17
CA GLU A 92 0.36 -1.12 -4.02
C GLU A 92 0.93 -2.52 -4.26
N ILE A 93 1.02 -3.32 -3.20
CA ILE A 93 1.49 -4.69 -3.29
C ILE A 93 0.57 -5.51 -4.21
N GLY A 94 -0.75 -5.41 -4.06
CA GLY A 94 -1.72 -6.07 -4.93
C GLY A 94 -1.58 -5.66 -6.41
N ALA A 95 -1.37 -4.37 -6.68
CA ALA A 95 -1.17 -3.87 -8.04
C ALA A 95 0.13 -4.42 -8.67
N ILE A 96 1.21 -4.50 -7.89
CA ILE A 96 2.48 -5.11 -8.35
C ILE A 96 2.28 -6.58 -8.71
N PHE A 97 1.63 -7.37 -7.84
CA PHE A 97 1.36 -8.79 -8.14
C PHE A 97 0.49 -8.97 -9.38
N LEU A 98 -0.51 -8.12 -9.57
CA LEU A 98 -1.36 -8.14 -10.77
C LEU A 98 -0.53 -7.85 -12.03
N ALA A 99 0.31 -6.83 -11.99
CA ALA A 99 1.20 -6.47 -13.10
C ALA A 99 2.22 -7.57 -13.42
N MET A 100 2.80 -8.20 -12.41
CA MET A 100 3.71 -9.34 -12.58
C MET A 100 2.98 -10.54 -13.18
N GLY A 101 1.79 -10.89 -12.67
CA GLY A 101 1.00 -12.01 -13.16
C GLY A 101 0.61 -11.86 -14.63
N THR A 102 0.18 -10.65 -15.04
CA THR A 102 -0.17 -10.37 -16.45
C THR A 102 1.06 -10.42 -17.35
N GLY A 103 2.21 -9.92 -16.89
CA GLY A 103 3.48 -10.01 -17.61
C GLY A 103 3.96 -11.47 -17.81
N LEU A 104 3.77 -12.31 -16.80
CA LEU A 104 4.10 -13.73 -16.86
C LEU A 104 3.26 -14.45 -17.93
N VAL A 105 1.95 -14.24 -17.95
CA VAL A 105 1.03 -14.83 -18.95
C VAL A 105 1.38 -14.33 -20.36
N ALA A 106 1.69 -13.03 -20.51
CA ALA A 106 2.12 -12.46 -21.78
C ALA A 106 3.45 -13.06 -22.27
N GLY A 107 4.42 -13.27 -21.36
CA GLY A 107 5.71 -13.89 -21.66
C GLY A 107 5.63 -15.36 -22.08
N MET A 108 4.57 -16.06 -21.66
CA MET A 108 4.27 -17.42 -22.13
C MET A 108 3.63 -17.43 -23.53
N GLY A 109 3.38 -16.27 -24.17
CA GLY A 109 2.76 -16.18 -25.49
C GLY A 109 1.21 -16.14 -25.46
N TYR A 110 0.58 -16.22 -24.29
CA TYR A 110 -0.88 -16.20 -24.16
C TYR A 110 -1.43 -14.77 -24.06
N LEU A 111 -1.20 -13.95 -25.10
CA LEU A 111 -1.55 -12.52 -25.10
C LEU A 111 -3.05 -12.24 -24.86
N GLY A 112 -3.94 -13.05 -25.44
CA GLY A 112 -5.38 -12.92 -25.24
C GLY A 112 -5.78 -13.14 -23.78
N TYR A 113 -5.19 -14.15 -23.11
CA TYR A 113 -5.44 -14.42 -21.69
C TYR A 113 -4.83 -13.34 -20.80
N ALA A 114 -3.63 -12.82 -21.12
CA ALA A 114 -3.01 -11.72 -20.38
C ALA A 114 -3.90 -10.48 -20.38
N PHE A 115 -4.46 -10.11 -21.53
CA PHE A 115 -5.38 -8.99 -21.66
C PHE A 115 -6.67 -9.25 -20.88
N LEU A 116 -7.25 -10.44 -20.97
CA LEU A 116 -8.48 -10.81 -20.25
C LEU A 116 -8.27 -10.74 -18.74
N VAL A 117 -7.18 -11.29 -18.23
CA VAL A 117 -6.82 -11.21 -16.80
C VAL A 117 -6.64 -9.77 -16.35
N ALA A 118 -5.94 -8.95 -17.14
CA ALA A 118 -5.74 -7.52 -16.85
C ALA A 118 -7.06 -6.76 -16.76
N VAL A 119 -8.00 -7.00 -17.68
CA VAL A 119 -9.31 -6.34 -17.70
C VAL A 119 -10.19 -6.81 -16.53
N ILE A 120 -10.27 -8.12 -16.28
CA ILE A 120 -11.09 -8.65 -15.18
C ILE A 120 -10.57 -8.18 -13.83
N LEU A 121 -9.29 -8.47 -13.53
CA LEU A 121 -8.75 -8.15 -12.20
C LEU A 121 -8.51 -6.64 -12.02
N GLY A 122 -8.14 -5.93 -13.08
CA GLY A 122 -8.10 -4.47 -13.08
C GLY A 122 -9.48 -3.85 -12.82
N GLY A 123 -10.53 -4.38 -13.47
CA GLY A 123 -11.91 -3.98 -13.25
C GLY A 123 -12.39 -4.25 -11.82
N VAL A 124 -12.07 -5.43 -11.27
CA VAL A 124 -12.36 -5.78 -9.87
C VAL A 124 -11.66 -4.82 -8.92
N THR A 125 -10.39 -4.51 -9.17
CA THR A 125 -9.61 -3.57 -8.33
C THR A 125 -10.24 -2.16 -8.37
N LEU A 126 -10.67 -1.69 -9.56
CA LEU A 126 -11.40 -0.43 -9.70
C LEU A 126 -12.72 -0.44 -8.92
N LEU A 127 -13.47 -1.55 -8.98
CA LEU A 127 -14.73 -1.70 -8.26
C LEU A 127 -14.52 -1.63 -6.75
N TYR A 128 -13.52 -2.35 -6.21
CA TYR A 128 -13.17 -2.29 -4.79
C TYR A 128 -12.75 -0.90 -4.34
N ASN A 129 -12.00 -0.17 -5.19
CA ASN A 129 -11.61 1.21 -4.88
C ASN A 129 -12.81 2.18 -4.88
N LYS A 130 -13.80 1.99 -5.77
CA LYS A 130 -15.03 2.79 -5.81
C LYS A 130 -15.95 2.54 -4.62
N VAL A 131 -16.10 1.28 -4.25
CA VAL A 131 -17.02 0.87 -3.16
C VAL A 131 -16.41 1.18 -1.78
N ASP A 132 -15.12 1.56 -1.74
CA ASP A 132 -14.36 1.82 -0.49
C ASP A 132 -14.54 0.65 0.51
N PHE A 133 -14.46 -0.56 -0.04
CA PHE A 133 -14.75 -1.80 0.66
C PHE A 133 -13.79 -1.95 1.85
N GLY A 134 -14.34 -1.78 3.06
CA GLY A 134 -13.54 -1.82 4.30
C GLY A 134 -13.29 -0.46 4.95
N ALA A 135 -13.50 0.67 4.30
CA ALA A 135 -13.51 1.99 4.92
C ALA A 135 -14.85 2.22 5.63
N GLY A 136 -15.11 1.44 6.67
CA GLY A 136 -16.29 1.67 7.51
C GLY A 136 -16.26 3.08 8.10
N LYS A 137 -17.42 3.72 8.27
CA LYS A 137 -17.59 5.01 8.98
C LYS A 137 -16.86 5.06 10.33
N LYS A 138 -16.49 3.89 10.87
CA LYS A 138 -15.68 3.72 12.08
C LYS A 138 -14.20 4.14 11.91
N ALA A 139 -13.64 4.10 10.69
CA ALA A 139 -12.23 4.49 10.48
C ALA A 139 -11.97 5.97 10.79
N ALA A 140 -12.98 6.83 10.67
CA ALA A 140 -12.90 8.23 11.05
C ALA A 140 -12.82 8.44 12.57
N LEU A 141 -13.26 7.46 13.35
CA LEU A 141 -13.28 7.51 14.82
C LEU A 141 -11.96 7.05 15.44
N TYR A 142 -11.14 6.28 14.71
CA TYR A 142 -9.83 5.82 15.18
C TYR A 142 -8.80 6.92 14.94
N LYS A 143 -8.23 7.43 16.02
CA LYS A 143 -7.27 8.52 15.99
C LYS A 143 -6.06 8.20 16.86
N THR A 144 -4.90 8.70 16.45
CA THR A 144 -3.71 8.75 17.29
C THR A 144 -3.58 10.17 17.83
N LEU A 145 -3.58 10.28 19.14
CA LEU A 145 -3.48 11.54 19.87
C LEU A 145 -2.09 11.66 20.49
N HIS A 146 -1.39 12.72 20.18
CA HIS A 146 -0.13 13.08 20.82
C HIS A 146 -0.35 14.28 21.73
N ILE A 147 0.05 14.15 22.99
CA ILE A 147 -0.04 15.23 23.98
C ILE A 147 1.38 15.49 24.50
N THR A 148 1.85 16.71 24.37
CA THR A 148 3.09 17.15 25.01
C THR A 148 2.76 17.79 26.35
N ILE A 149 3.51 17.42 27.39
CA ILE A 149 3.38 17.91 28.75
C ILE A 149 4.74 18.29 29.33
N PRO A 150 4.79 19.22 30.31
CA PRO A 150 6.02 19.54 31.01
C PRO A 150 6.40 18.42 31.99
N GLU A 151 7.70 18.31 32.31
CA GLU A 151 8.24 17.26 33.20
C GLU A 151 7.62 17.28 34.62
N ASN A 152 7.27 18.45 35.10
CA ASN A 152 6.69 18.63 36.45
C ASN A 152 5.22 18.17 36.55
N LEU A 153 4.58 17.81 35.43
CA LEU A 153 3.20 17.32 35.43
C LEU A 153 3.20 15.78 35.49
N ASP A 154 2.60 15.23 36.53
CA ASP A 154 2.36 13.80 36.59
C ASP A 154 1.32 13.42 35.53
N TYR A 155 1.71 12.60 34.56
CA TYR A 155 0.83 12.16 33.48
C TYR A 155 -0.10 11.01 33.87
N THR A 156 0.08 10.45 35.06
CA THR A 156 -0.69 9.28 35.53
C THR A 156 -2.12 9.72 35.86
N GLY A 157 -3.06 9.43 34.96
CA GLY A 157 -4.49 9.66 35.19
C GLY A 157 -5.01 11.10 35.00
N VAL A 158 -4.14 12.10 34.72
CA VAL A 158 -4.56 13.49 34.54
C VAL A 158 -5.57 13.66 33.40
N PHE A 159 -5.39 12.89 32.31
CA PHE A 159 -6.24 12.94 31.12
C PHE A 159 -7.38 11.93 31.13
N ASP A 160 -7.39 10.97 32.06
CA ASP A 160 -8.35 9.86 32.09
C ASP A 160 -9.81 10.34 32.12
N LYS A 161 -10.13 11.35 32.92
CA LYS A 161 -11.48 11.87 33.01
C LYS A 161 -11.96 12.46 31.69
N ILE A 162 -11.09 13.19 31.00
CA ILE A 162 -11.40 13.81 29.70
C ILE A 162 -11.50 12.72 28.64
N LEU A 163 -10.54 11.79 28.61
CA LEU A 163 -10.55 10.71 27.64
C LEU A 163 -11.78 9.84 27.79
N LYS A 164 -12.18 9.41 28.99
CA LYS A 164 -13.42 8.66 29.26
C LYS A 164 -14.69 9.39 28.80
N GLN A 165 -14.69 10.70 28.86
CA GLN A 165 -15.85 11.51 28.46
C GLN A 165 -16.05 11.49 26.93
N TYR A 166 -14.99 11.69 26.14
CA TYR A 166 -15.05 11.90 24.69
C TYR A 166 -14.67 10.67 23.86
N THR A 167 -14.05 9.65 24.47
CA THR A 167 -13.62 8.45 23.77
C THR A 167 -14.37 7.21 24.26
N LYS A 168 -14.51 6.22 23.36
CA LYS A 168 -15.02 4.87 23.69
C LYS A 168 -13.92 4.01 24.32
N THR A 169 -12.75 4.07 23.70
CA THR A 169 -11.53 3.36 24.14
C THR A 169 -10.35 4.31 24.00
N TYR A 170 -9.40 4.20 24.91
CA TYR A 170 -8.12 4.87 24.85
C TYR A 170 -7.04 3.96 25.44
N GLU A 171 -5.88 3.98 24.82
CA GLU A 171 -4.72 3.18 25.23
C GLU A 171 -3.45 4.00 25.05
N VAL A 172 -2.56 3.97 26.03
CA VAL A 172 -1.23 4.57 25.94
C VAL A 172 -0.36 3.65 25.12
N VAL A 173 0.10 4.12 23.96
CA VAL A 173 0.98 3.37 23.06
C VAL A 173 2.44 3.65 23.37
N GLN A 174 2.77 4.90 23.63
CA GLN A 174 4.15 5.32 23.83
C GLN A 174 4.23 6.53 24.75
N VAL A 175 5.23 6.55 25.59
CA VAL A 175 5.67 7.72 26.36
C VAL A 175 7.13 7.97 25.97
N LYS A 176 7.40 9.19 25.48
CA LYS A 176 8.74 9.59 25.03
C LYS A 176 9.14 10.90 25.69
N THR A 177 10.35 10.98 26.21
CA THR A 177 10.95 12.25 26.65
C THR A 177 11.47 13.01 25.44
N THR A 178 11.26 14.31 25.43
CA THR A 178 11.70 15.22 24.36
C THR A 178 12.33 16.47 24.97
N ASN A 179 12.98 17.28 24.14
CA ASN A 179 13.61 18.52 24.55
C ASN A 179 14.58 18.34 25.73
N MET A 180 15.56 17.46 25.59
CA MET A 180 16.59 17.13 26.61
C MET A 180 16.00 16.69 27.94
N GLY A 181 14.81 16.07 27.95
CA GLY A 181 14.15 15.53 29.15
C GLY A 181 13.12 16.47 29.77
N SER A 182 13.05 17.74 29.39
CA SER A 182 12.15 18.72 30.01
C SER A 182 10.66 18.58 29.61
N LEU A 183 10.37 17.75 28.61
CA LEU A 183 9.01 17.49 28.12
C LEU A 183 8.75 16.00 27.93
N PHE A 184 7.54 15.56 28.25
CA PHE A 184 7.04 14.24 27.85
C PHE A 184 6.09 14.34 26.68
N LYS A 185 6.25 13.46 25.70
CA LYS A 185 5.30 13.27 24.60
C LYS A 185 4.57 11.95 24.80
N LEU A 186 3.27 12.04 25.10
CA LEU A 186 2.39 10.89 25.28
C LEU A 186 1.68 10.60 23.97
N THR A 187 1.67 9.35 23.56
CA THR A 187 0.95 8.88 22.37
C THR A 187 -0.17 7.95 22.81
N TYR A 188 -1.40 8.31 22.49
CA TYR A 188 -2.58 7.51 22.75
C TYR A 188 -3.22 7.05 21.45
N ASN A 189 -3.64 5.79 21.39
CA ASN A 189 -4.63 5.35 20.42
C ASN A 189 -6.01 5.54 21.03
N ILE A 190 -6.85 6.32 20.37
CA ILE A 190 -8.18 6.66 20.86
C ILE A 190 -9.25 6.31 19.83
N THR A 191 -10.41 5.91 20.32
CA THR A 191 -11.62 5.79 19.50
C THR A 191 -12.62 6.83 19.97
N LEU A 192 -12.86 7.84 19.18
CA LEU A 192 -13.82 8.92 19.50
C LEU A 192 -15.24 8.35 19.59
N LYS A 193 -16.10 8.96 20.42
CA LYS A 193 -17.54 8.68 20.46
C LYS A 193 -18.22 9.28 19.23
N ASN A 194 -17.88 10.52 18.91
CA ASN A 194 -18.36 11.28 17.75
C ASN A 194 -17.18 11.96 17.05
N ALA A 195 -17.19 11.98 15.72
CA ALA A 195 -16.14 12.61 14.94
C ALA A 195 -16.12 14.14 15.10
N ASP A 196 -17.28 14.74 15.36
CA ASP A 196 -17.46 16.19 15.48
C ASP A 196 -16.95 16.76 16.83
N GLU A 197 -16.71 15.91 17.83
CA GLU A 197 -16.24 16.30 19.15
C GLU A 197 -14.70 16.42 19.25
N GLU A 198 -13.97 16.21 18.15
CA GLU A 198 -12.49 16.25 18.12
C GLU A 198 -11.96 17.60 18.64
N LYS A 199 -12.56 18.73 18.19
CA LYS A 199 -12.13 20.05 18.63
C LYS A 199 -12.37 20.27 20.12
N VAL A 200 -13.51 19.84 20.62
CA VAL A 200 -13.89 20.02 22.05
C VAL A 200 -12.95 19.19 22.94
N LEU A 201 -12.58 17.98 22.49
CA LEU A 201 -11.58 17.14 23.16
C LEU A 201 -10.22 17.85 23.23
N ILE A 202 -9.75 18.41 22.11
CA ILE A 202 -8.46 19.14 22.07
C ILE A 202 -8.49 20.33 23.03
N ASP A 203 -9.56 21.13 23.01
CA ASP A 203 -9.69 22.29 23.87
C ASP A 203 -9.72 21.91 25.37
N ALA A 204 -10.41 20.82 25.72
CA ALA A 204 -10.41 20.30 27.09
C ALA A 204 -9.04 19.80 27.55
N LEU A 205 -8.27 19.17 26.66
CA LEU A 205 -6.91 18.71 26.94
C LEU A 205 -5.93 19.86 27.08
N ARG A 206 -6.07 20.93 26.27
CA ARG A 206 -5.23 22.14 26.34
C ARG A 206 -5.27 22.84 27.69
N CYS A 207 -6.40 22.79 28.38
CA CYS A 207 -6.53 23.36 29.72
C CYS A 207 -5.65 22.62 30.76
N ARG A 208 -5.17 21.42 30.47
CA ARG A 208 -4.43 20.58 31.43
C ARG A 208 -3.02 20.26 31.03
N ASN A 209 -2.64 20.46 29.79
CA ASN A 209 -1.28 20.13 29.31
C ASN A 209 -0.29 21.30 29.40
N GLY A 210 -0.67 22.42 30.03
CA GLY A 210 0.16 23.62 30.07
C GLY A 210 0.18 24.39 28.75
N ASN A 211 -0.85 24.25 27.91
CA ASN A 211 -0.97 24.88 26.60
C ASN A 211 0.18 24.51 25.61
N LEU A 212 0.77 23.34 25.79
CA LEU A 212 1.78 22.78 24.89
C LEU A 212 1.14 22.12 23.68
N GLU A 213 1.98 21.59 22.78
CA GLU A 213 1.53 20.97 21.54
C GLU A 213 0.61 19.77 21.78
N ILE A 214 -0.52 19.75 21.10
CA ILE A 214 -1.40 18.59 20.95
C ILE A 214 -1.60 18.36 19.45
N SER A 215 -1.41 17.14 18.99
CA SER A 215 -1.73 16.76 17.63
C SER A 215 -2.60 15.51 17.58
N VAL A 216 -3.57 15.53 16.67
CA VAL A 216 -4.48 14.41 16.41
C VAL A 216 -4.33 14.00 14.96
N SER A 217 -3.99 12.75 14.70
CA SER A 217 -3.87 12.17 13.38
C SER A 217 -4.81 10.99 13.24
N LYS A 218 -5.09 10.58 11.99
CA LYS A 218 -5.72 9.28 11.77
C LYS A 218 -4.77 8.19 12.26
N GLN A 219 -5.31 7.20 12.95
CA GLN A 219 -4.53 6.05 13.34
C GLN A 219 -4.07 5.34 12.07
N GLU A 220 -2.76 5.35 11.82
CA GLU A 220 -2.17 4.48 10.82
C GLU A 220 -2.27 3.06 11.37
N THR A 221 -2.83 2.16 10.58
CA THR A 221 -2.79 0.73 10.89
C THR A 221 -1.32 0.34 10.78
N ILE A 222 -0.61 0.37 11.90
CA ILE A 222 0.72 -0.25 11.98
C ILE A 222 0.45 -1.72 11.71
N ILE A 223 0.72 -2.16 10.48
CA ILE A 223 0.85 -3.58 10.19
C ILE A 223 2.08 -3.97 11.00
N GLY A 224 1.81 -4.60 12.14
CA GLY A 224 2.86 -5.06 13.04
C GLY A 224 3.88 -5.86 12.24
N GLU A 225 5.13 -5.53 12.44
CA GLU A 225 6.24 -6.36 12.03
C GLU A 225 5.98 -7.78 12.56
N LEU A 226 5.74 -8.71 11.62
CA LEU A 226 5.83 -10.14 11.84
C LEU A 226 7.27 -10.59 11.60
#